data_189b89ee5469991cc2ee8203b7235b95
#
_entry.id   189b89ee5469991cc2ee8203b7235b95
#
_cell.length_a   1.000
_cell.length_b   1.000
_cell.length_c   1.000
_cell.angle_alpha   90.00
_cell.angle_beta   90.00
_cell.angle_gamma   90.00
#
_symmetry.space_group_name_H-M   'P 1'
#
loop_
_entity.id
_entity.type
_entity.pdbx_description
1 polymer ?
#
loop_
_entity_poly.entity_id
_entity_poly.type
_entity_poly.pdbx_seq_one_letter_code
_entity_poly.pdbx_strand_id
1 'polypeptide(L)'
;MLAQSFLCLLFSSVCVSSVTAEDWLRWRGPRGDNTVPSGPQIPVEWGNEKNVVWRADVPGRGHSSPVIVGDLVVLGTADEAAETQSVVAFSRRDGRLLWQTPISQGGFPPVHAKNTHASSTAASDGRLLYLSFCHHEKIEVVALDMSGKVVWRVDAGNFRPQAYEYGYAASPTIYRDTLIVTADCDTSAWIRAFRLRDGEQLWVRERPLMLNWGSPIIAELNGRDQLLLSGTKMIASYDPATGAPLWSTPCLTMATCGTCIWEDGLVFASGGYPDAETVAVRADGSGVVWKNKVKCYEQSMLVTGGSVYAFSDQGVFYCWDAKTGEERWKQRLRGPVSSSPLLVGDLILATNEAGTTWVIKANPEKYELVAQNQLGDSGFASAVTVDGQLFMRTSTGDGAGRRESLYCLGLKKQP
;
A
#
# COMPACT_ATOMS: atom_id res chain seq x y z
N MET A 1 -14.21 68.19 -35.75
CA MET A 1 -13.21 67.32 -35.14
C MET A 1 -13.94 66.31 -34.26
N LEU A 2 -14.13 65.11 -34.80
CA LEU A 2 -14.79 64.00 -34.10
C LEU A 2 -13.71 63.12 -33.47
N ALA A 3 -13.70 62.98 -32.14
CA ALA A 3 -12.82 62.09 -31.41
C ALA A 3 -13.52 60.69 -31.32
N GLN A 4 -12.91 59.70 -31.96
CA GLN A 4 -13.27 58.30 -31.80
C GLN A 4 -12.57 57.71 -30.57
N SER A 5 -13.35 57.30 -29.55
CA SER A 5 -12.85 56.56 -28.39
C SER A 5 -12.81 55.07 -28.71
N PHE A 6 -11.64 54.48 -28.74
CA PHE A 6 -11.47 53.02 -28.83
C PHE A 6 -11.63 52.40 -27.44
N LEU A 7 -12.65 51.56 -27.28
CA LEU A 7 -12.87 50.76 -26.08
C LEU A 7 -12.11 49.40 -26.24
N CYS A 8 -10.99 49.26 -25.52
CA CYS A 8 -10.22 48.05 -25.51
C CYS A 8 -10.85 47.03 -24.50
N LEU A 9 -11.54 46.02 -25.00
CA LEU A 9 -12.04 44.91 -24.19
C LEU A 9 -10.86 43.97 -23.87
N LEU A 10 -10.43 43.96 -22.64
CA LEU A 10 -9.51 42.97 -22.08
C LEU A 10 -10.26 41.67 -21.79
N PHE A 11 -10.06 40.69 -22.62
CA PHE A 11 -10.49 39.29 -22.32
C PHE A 11 -9.50 38.71 -21.32
N SER A 12 -9.88 38.66 -20.06
CA SER A 12 -9.19 37.84 -19.05
C SER A 12 -9.42 36.37 -19.32
N SER A 13 -8.45 35.71 -19.93
CA SER A 13 -8.46 34.26 -20.09
C SER A 13 -8.27 33.64 -18.69
N VAL A 14 -9.35 33.11 -18.11
CA VAL A 14 -9.26 32.28 -16.90
C VAL A 14 -8.63 30.97 -17.33
N CYS A 15 -7.35 30.81 -17.06
CA CYS A 15 -6.68 29.53 -17.14
C CYS A 15 -7.29 28.63 -16.05
N VAL A 16 -8.26 27.79 -16.41
CA VAL A 16 -8.68 26.69 -15.56
C VAL A 16 -7.53 25.69 -15.58
N SER A 17 -6.67 25.77 -14.56
CA SER A 17 -5.68 24.73 -14.30
C SER A 17 -6.45 23.43 -14.06
N SER A 18 -6.47 22.56 -15.06
CA SER A 18 -6.88 21.18 -14.85
C SER A 18 -5.89 20.58 -13.83
N VAL A 19 -6.34 20.36 -12.61
CA VAL A 19 -5.62 19.54 -11.65
C VAL A 19 -5.54 18.16 -12.29
N THR A 20 -4.39 17.83 -12.87
CA THR A 20 -4.11 16.45 -13.27
C THR A 20 -4.10 15.65 -11.98
N ALA A 21 -4.96 14.64 -11.89
CA ALA A 21 -4.95 13.75 -10.73
C ALA A 21 -3.58 13.12 -10.59
N GLU A 22 -3.15 13.07 -9.36
CA GLU A 22 -1.85 12.50 -9.01
C GLU A 22 -1.90 10.98 -9.20
N ASP A 23 -0.94 10.40 -9.94
CA ASP A 23 -0.77 8.97 -10.13
C ASP A 23 -0.64 8.23 -8.78
N TRP A 24 -0.95 6.93 -8.75
CA TRP A 24 -0.79 6.08 -7.57
C TRP A 24 0.51 5.28 -7.68
N LEU A 25 1.63 5.93 -7.40
CA LEU A 25 2.96 5.46 -7.80
C LEU A 25 3.58 4.41 -6.86
N ARG A 26 2.98 4.08 -5.72
CA ARG A 26 3.58 3.19 -4.72
C ARG A 26 2.56 2.64 -3.72
N TRP A 27 3.01 1.74 -2.87
CA TRP A 27 2.25 1.27 -1.70
C TRP A 27 1.74 2.45 -0.88
N ARG A 28 0.44 2.44 -0.58
CA ARG A 28 -0.30 3.47 0.16
C ARG A 28 -0.36 4.85 -0.53
N GLY A 29 -0.12 4.89 -1.85
CA GLY A 29 -0.35 6.06 -2.71
C GLY A 29 0.68 7.18 -2.60
N PRO A 30 0.38 8.35 -3.19
CA PRO A 30 1.34 9.44 -3.33
C PRO A 30 1.89 9.92 -2.00
N ARG A 31 1.04 10.00 -0.98
CA ARG A 31 1.40 10.46 0.36
C ARG A 31 1.91 9.34 1.27
N GLY A 32 1.76 8.06 0.88
CA GLY A 32 2.14 6.91 1.68
C GLY A 32 1.20 6.60 2.86
N ASP A 33 0.08 7.28 2.96
CA ASP A 33 -0.88 7.18 4.08
C ASP A 33 -2.22 6.52 3.69
N ASN A 34 -2.36 6.11 2.41
CA ASN A 34 -3.57 5.54 1.83
C ASN A 34 -4.77 6.50 1.87
N THR A 35 -4.49 7.81 1.71
CA THR A 35 -5.52 8.85 1.73
C THR A 35 -5.49 9.72 0.47
N VAL A 36 -6.68 10.11 0.01
CA VAL A 36 -6.90 11.12 -1.02
C VAL A 36 -7.82 12.18 -0.43
N PRO A 37 -7.28 13.33 0.03
CA PRO A 37 -8.06 14.33 0.79
C PRO A 37 -9.23 14.92 0.01
N SER A 38 -9.06 15.09 -1.30
CA SER A 38 -10.08 15.60 -2.22
C SER A 38 -9.82 15.07 -3.62
N GLY A 39 -10.85 14.99 -4.45
CA GLY A 39 -10.73 14.50 -5.82
C GLY A 39 -12.09 14.28 -6.47
N PRO A 40 -12.13 13.79 -7.71
CA PRO A 40 -13.36 13.38 -8.37
C PRO A 40 -14.10 12.32 -7.56
N GLN A 41 -15.42 12.37 -7.60
CA GLN A 41 -16.29 11.46 -6.87
C GLN A 41 -16.06 10.00 -7.31
N ILE A 42 -15.82 9.12 -6.35
CA ILE A 42 -15.74 7.67 -6.56
C ILE A 42 -17.14 7.04 -6.52
N PRO A 43 -17.36 5.88 -7.13
CA PRO A 43 -18.57 5.10 -6.91
C PRO A 43 -18.63 4.64 -5.45
N VAL A 44 -19.79 4.80 -4.79
CA VAL A 44 -20.03 4.25 -3.44
C VAL A 44 -20.70 2.90 -3.48
N GLU A 45 -21.35 2.57 -4.60
CA GLU A 45 -21.98 1.27 -4.83
C GLU A 45 -21.40 0.60 -6.06
N TRP A 46 -21.09 -0.68 -5.96
CA TRP A 46 -20.62 -1.50 -7.07
C TRP A 46 -20.94 -2.99 -6.87
N GLY A 47 -20.67 -3.77 -7.89
CA GLY A 47 -20.79 -5.22 -7.93
C GLY A 47 -20.11 -5.76 -9.17
N ASN A 48 -20.35 -7.00 -9.53
CA ASN A 48 -19.71 -7.62 -10.70
C ASN A 48 -20.05 -6.93 -12.04
N GLU A 49 -21.16 -6.18 -12.11
CA GLU A 49 -21.61 -5.46 -13.31
C GLU A 49 -21.93 -3.99 -13.02
N LYS A 50 -22.28 -3.64 -11.77
CA LYS A 50 -22.65 -2.28 -11.39
C LYS A 50 -21.41 -1.41 -11.25
N ASN A 51 -21.37 -0.27 -11.95
CA ASN A 51 -20.27 0.69 -11.94
C ASN A 51 -18.90 0.10 -12.34
N VAL A 52 -18.88 -1.01 -13.06
CA VAL A 52 -17.68 -1.57 -13.68
C VAL A 52 -17.42 -0.83 -14.99
N VAL A 53 -16.24 -0.19 -15.07
CA VAL A 53 -15.73 0.41 -16.31
C VAL A 53 -15.14 -0.69 -17.18
N TRP A 54 -14.30 -1.53 -16.58
CA TRP A 54 -13.76 -2.73 -17.18
C TRP A 54 -13.33 -3.74 -16.09
N ARG A 55 -13.20 -5.00 -16.51
CA ARG A 55 -12.62 -6.11 -15.77
C ARG A 55 -11.60 -6.80 -16.64
N ALA A 56 -10.46 -7.16 -16.06
CA ALA A 56 -9.42 -7.94 -16.71
C ALA A 56 -9.05 -9.17 -15.88
N ASP A 57 -8.78 -10.29 -16.55
CA ASP A 57 -8.20 -11.45 -15.89
C ASP A 57 -6.70 -11.20 -15.65
N VAL A 58 -6.24 -11.47 -14.41
CA VAL A 58 -4.84 -11.33 -14.04
C VAL A 58 -4.18 -12.71 -14.08
N PRO A 59 -3.13 -12.91 -14.88
CA PRO A 59 -2.44 -14.20 -14.93
C PRO A 59 -1.73 -14.48 -13.59
N GLY A 60 -1.82 -15.73 -13.12
CA GLY A 60 -1.20 -16.17 -11.87
C GLY A 60 -1.91 -15.68 -10.62
N ARG A 61 -1.19 -15.66 -9.49
CA ARG A 61 -1.67 -15.28 -8.15
C ARG A 61 -0.80 -14.18 -7.55
N GLY A 62 -1.39 -13.29 -6.76
CA GLY A 62 -0.63 -12.28 -6.02
C GLY A 62 -1.50 -11.41 -5.13
N HIS A 63 -0.87 -10.78 -4.14
CA HIS A 63 -1.53 -9.81 -3.23
C HIS A 63 -1.01 -8.38 -3.44
N SER A 64 -0.13 -8.16 -4.43
CA SER A 64 0.31 -6.80 -4.74
C SER A 64 -0.89 -5.91 -5.07
N SER A 65 -0.92 -4.72 -4.50
CA SER A 65 -1.92 -3.70 -4.83
C SER A 65 -1.60 -3.08 -6.19
N PRO A 66 -2.61 -2.57 -6.93
CA PRO A 66 -2.35 -1.87 -8.18
C PRO A 66 -1.48 -0.62 -7.97
N VAL A 67 -0.58 -0.36 -8.92
CA VAL A 67 0.14 0.91 -9.08
C VAL A 67 -0.31 1.53 -10.39
N ILE A 68 -0.65 2.81 -10.37
CA ILE A 68 -1.14 3.54 -11.53
C ILE A 68 -0.07 4.55 -11.94
N VAL A 69 0.42 4.42 -13.16
CA VAL A 69 1.44 5.31 -13.74
C VAL A 69 0.97 5.73 -15.14
N GLY A 70 0.47 6.96 -15.26
CA GLY A 70 -0.14 7.43 -16.50
C GLY A 70 -1.27 6.51 -16.97
N ASP A 71 -1.10 5.90 -18.14
CA ASP A 71 -2.08 4.96 -18.71
C ASP A 71 -1.86 3.48 -18.32
N LEU A 72 -0.93 3.19 -17.41
CA LEU A 72 -0.64 1.83 -16.98
C LEU A 72 -1.24 1.53 -15.60
N VAL A 73 -1.77 0.30 -15.46
CA VAL A 73 -2.06 -0.34 -14.17
C VAL A 73 -1.12 -1.53 -14.01
N VAL A 74 -0.24 -1.48 -13.02
CA VAL A 74 0.86 -2.44 -12.86
C VAL A 74 0.65 -3.30 -11.62
N LEU A 75 0.93 -4.60 -11.74
CA LEU A 75 0.85 -5.60 -10.68
C LEU A 75 2.04 -6.56 -10.71
N GLY A 76 2.45 -7.02 -9.53
CA GLY A 76 3.22 -8.26 -9.39
C GLY A 76 2.30 -9.47 -9.42
N THR A 77 2.75 -10.58 -10.02
CA THR A 77 2.01 -11.85 -10.06
C THR A 77 2.97 -13.03 -10.08
N ALA A 78 2.48 -14.21 -9.69
CA ALA A 78 3.26 -15.44 -9.69
C ALA A 78 2.43 -16.61 -10.23
N ASP A 79 3.03 -17.39 -11.12
CA ASP A 79 2.56 -18.72 -11.47
C ASP A 79 3.23 -19.72 -10.53
N GLU A 80 2.46 -20.26 -9.58
CA GLU A 80 2.97 -21.16 -8.55
C GLU A 80 3.34 -22.54 -9.11
N ALA A 81 2.68 -22.98 -10.20
CA ALA A 81 2.97 -24.27 -10.84
C ALA A 81 4.25 -24.23 -11.68
N ALA A 82 4.50 -23.11 -12.38
CA ALA A 82 5.70 -22.87 -13.15
C ALA A 82 6.83 -22.24 -12.30
N GLU A 83 6.58 -21.93 -11.02
CA GLU A 83 7.47 -21.17 -10.14
C GLU A 83 8.02 -19.90 -10.83
N THR A 84 7.14 -19.11 -11.46
CA THR A 84 7.54 -17.92 -12.21
C THR A 84 6.92 -16.67 -11.61
N GLN A 85 7.74 -15.72 -11.17
CA GLN A 85 7.31 -14.39 -10.79
C GLN A 85 7.34 -13.46 -11.99
N SER A 86 6.30 -12.64 -12.15
CA SER A 86 6.18 -11.73 -13.29
C SER A 86 5.65 -10.37 -12.85
N VAL A 87 5.94 -9.36 -13.66
CA VAL A 87 5.27 -8.06 -13.62
C VAL A 87 4.32 -7.99 -14.81
N VAL A 88 3.10 -7.53 -14.56
CA VAL A 88 2.07 -7.36 -15.60
C VAL A 88 1.59 -5.92 -15.62
N ALA A 89 1.32 -5.41 -16.81
CA ALA A 89 0.71 -4.10 -16.98
C ALA A 89 -0.53 -4.17 -17.87
N PHE A 90 -1.56 -3.45 -17.44
CA PHE A 90 -2.82 -3.32 -18.14
C PHE A 90 -3.03 -1.87 -18.57
N SER A 91 -3.75 -1.67 -19.67
CA SER A 91 -4.23 -0.37 -20.08
C SER A 91 -5.24 0.15 -19.04
N ARG A 92 -4.96 1.31 -18.46
CA ARG A 92 -5.88 1.97 -17.51
C ARG A 92 -7.23 2.25 -18.14
N ARG A 93 -7.28 2.53 -19.44
CA ARG A 93 -8.50 2.92 -20.17
C ARG A 93 -9.50 1.79 -20.35
N ASP A 94 -9.01 0.58 -20.70
CA ASP A 94 -9.87 -0.53 -21.15
C ASP A 94 -9.54 -1.89 -20.52
N GLY A 95 -8.53 -1.97 -19.63
CA GLY A 95 -8.14 -3.20 -18.94
C GLY A 95 -7.40 -4.21 -19.80
N ARG A 96 -7.05 -3.88 -21.04
CA ARG A 96 -6.31 -4.79 -21.92
C ARG A 96 -4.90 -5.04 -21.35
N LEU A 97 -4.49 -6.30 -21.25
CA LEU A 97 -3.13 -6.67 -20.91
C LEU A 97 -2.17 -6.16 -22.01
N LEU A 98 -1.24 -5.29 -21.62
CA LEU A 98 -0.28 -4.67 -22.54
C LEU A 98 0.99 -5.48 -22.63
N TRP A 99 1.51 -5.94 -21.49
CA TRP A 99 2.68 -6.78 -21.42
C TRP A 99 2.73 -7.57 -20.11
N GLN A 100 3.47 -8.68 -20.14
CA GLN A 100 3.87 -9.50 -19.00
C GLN A 100 5.34 -9.80 -19.11
N THR A 101 6.12 -9.46 -18.10
CA THR A 101 7.57 -9.68 -18.07
C THR A 101 7.90 -10.68 -16.96
N PRO A 102 8.38 -11.88 -17.30
CA PRO A 102 8.93 -12.82 -16.33
C PRO A 102 10.18 -12.24 -15.67
N ILE A 103 10.26 -12.32 -14.35
CA ILE A 103 11.39 -11.80 -13.56
C ILE A 103 12.27 -12.96 -13.08
N SER A 104 11.68 -13.95 -12.43
CA SER A 104 12.40 -15.09 -11.89
C SER A 104 11.72 -16.40 -12.27
N GLN A 105 12.48 -17.50 -12.23
CA GLN A 105 11.97 -18.84 -12.40
C GLN A 105 12.65 -19.81 -11.44
N GLY A 106 11.84 -20.63 -10.75
CA GLY A 106 12.29 -21.60 -9.77
C GLY A 106 12.69 -20.98 -8.43
N GLY A 107 12.92 -21.84 -7.45
CA GLY A 107 13.43 -21.44 -6.14
C GLY A 107 12.43 -20.69 -5.27
N PHE A 108 11.15 -20.97 -5.40
CA PHE A 108 10.12 -20.40 -4.55
C PHE A 108 10.31 -20.87 -3.12
N PRO A 109 10.43 -19.96 -2.14
CA PRO A 109 10.43 -20.34 -0.73
C PRO A 109 9.04 -20.79 -0.30
N PRO A 110 8.92 -21.55 0.81
CA PRO A 110 7.63 -21.77 1.45
C PRO A 110 6.94 -20.44 1.77
N VAL A 111 5.61 -20.40 1.61
CA VAL A 111 4.79 -19.23 1.98
C VAL A 111 3.58 -19.67 2.79
N HIS A 112 3.13 -18.82 3.71
CA HIS A 112 1.88 -19.04 4.44
C HIS A 112 0.68 -19.03 3.48
N ALA A 113 -0.39 -19.79 3.77
CA ALA A 113 -1.58 -19.87 2.93
C ALA A 113 -2.24 -18.51 2.63
N LYS A 114 -2.08 -17.54 3.53
CA LYS A 114 -2.54 -16.16 3.35
C LYS A 114 -1.52 -15.24 2.65
N ASN A 115 -0.36 -15.74 2.23
CA ASN A 115 0.63 -14.98 1.48
C ASN A 115 0.74 -15.52 0.05
N THR A 116 1.52 -14.86 -0.79
CA THR A 116 1.82 -15.26 -2.16
C THR A 116 3.27 -14.93 -2.50
N HIS A 117 3.79 -15.51 -3.59
CA HIS A 117 5.12 -15.17 -4.10
C HIS A 117 5.17 -13.81 -4.81
N ALA A 118 4.05 -13.06 -4.83
CA ALA A 118 3.91 -11.73 -5.44
C ALA A 118 3.06 -10.80 -4.57
N SER A 119 3.43 -10.62 -3.29
CA SER A 119 2.72 -9.76 -2.36
C SER A 119 3.27 -8.34 -2.29
N SER A 120 4.55 -8.13 -2.60
CA SER A 120 5.16 -6.81 -2.69
C SER A 120 4.49 -5.96 -3.78
N THR A 121 4.12 -4.72 -3.44
CA THR A 121 3.55 -3.74 -4.38
C THR A 121 4.67 -2.95 -5.02
N ALA A 122 4.56 -2.66 -6.31
CA ALA A 122 5.54 -1.87 -7.04
C ALA A 122 5.68 -0.44 -6.49
N ALA A 123 6.82 0.20 -6.79
CA ALA A 123 7.00 1.64 -6.71
C ALA A 123 7.40 2.19 -8.08
N SER A 124 7.13 3.47 -8.34
CA SER A 124 7.51 4.15 -9.58
C SER A 124 7.94 5.60 -9.31
N ASP A 125 8.89 6.07 -10.10
CA ASP A 125 9.27 7.49 -10.18
C ASP A 125 8.61 8.21 -11.37
N GLY A 126 7.65 7.56 -12.03
CA GLY A 126 7.01 8.02 -13.26
C GLY A 126 7.79 7.68 -14.54
N ARG A 127 8.98 7.10 -14.43
CA ARG A 127 9.85 6.70 -15.56
C ARG A 127 10.16 5.22 -15.57
N LEU A 128 10.40 4.66 -14.41
CA LEU A 128 10.68 3.25 -14.18
C LEU A 128 9.73 2.68 -13.14
N LEU A 129 9.58 1.37 -13.18
CA LEU A 129 8.83 0.56 -12.21
C LEU A 129 9.84 -0.26 -11.42
N TYR A 130 9.70 -0.29 -10.09
CA TYR A 130 10.60 -0.99 -9.19
C TYR A 130 9.82 -2.01 -8.38
N LEU A 131 10.27 -3.26 -8.37
CA LEU A 131 9.64 -4.33 -7.61
C LEU A 131 10.72 -5.17 -6.90
N SER A 132 10.30 -5.79 -5.81
CA SER A 132 11.12 -6.76 -5.07
C SER A 132 10.42 -8.11 -5.01
N PHE A 133 11.17 -9.17 -5.27
CA PHE A 133 10.70 -10.56 -5.25
C PHE A 133 11.65 -11.42 -4.41
N CYS A 134 11.11 -12.46 -3.79
CA CYS A 134 11.88 -13.46 -3.07
C CYS A 134 11.89 -14.77 -3.85
N HIS A 135 13.08 -15.25 -4.20
CA HIS A 135 13.32 -16.56 -4.78
C HIS A 135 14.75 -17.01 -4.46
N HIS A 136 15.03 -18.31 -4.48
CA HIS A 136 16.35 -18.86 -4.14
C HIS A 136 16.91 -18.28 -2.82
N GLU A 137 16.04 -18.07 -1.80
CA GLU A 137 16.38 -17.51 -0.49
C GLU A 137 16.99 -16.09 -0.54
N LYS A 138 16.72 -15.32 -1.59
CA LYS A 138 17.23 -13.97 -1.83
C LYS A 138 16.13 -13.02 -2.23
N ILE A 139 16.34 -11.75 -1.96
CA ILE A 139 15.52 -10.67 -2.48
C ILE A 139 16.17 -10.14 -3.76
N GLU A 140 15.51 -10.35 -4.88
CA GLU A 140 15.85 -9.68 -6.14
C GLU A 140 15.06 -8.38 -6.24
N VAL A 141 15.73 -7.28 -6.57
CA VAL A 141 15.11 -6.00 -6.92
C VAL A 141 15.30 -5.75 -8.41
N VAL A 142 14.22 -5.41 -9.08
CA VAL A 142 14.21 -5.18 -10.53
C VAL A 142 13.62 -3.82 -10.86
N ALA A 143 14.23 -3.14 -11.84
CA ALA A 143 13.67 -1.96 -12.48
C ALA A 143 13.29 -2.27 -13.92
N LEU A 144 12.06 -1.89 -14.30
CA LEU A 144 11.55 -2.02 -15.66
C LEU A 144 11.20 -0.63 -16.21
N ASP A 145 11.33 -0.45 -17.51
CA ASP A 145 10.73 0.69 -18.19
C ASP A 145 9.21 0.50 -18.38
N MET A 146 8.53 1.53 -18.86
CA MET A 146 7.07 1.50 -19.06
C MET A 146 6.61 0.53 -20.17
N SER A 147 7.53 0.01 -20.97
CA SER A 147 7.27 -1.05 -21.96
C SER A 147 7.43 -2.47 -21.38
N GLY A 148 7.83 -2.59 -20.12
CA GLY A 148 8.07 -3.84 -19.43
C GLY A 148 9.47 -4.43 -19.65
N LYS A 149 10.38 -3.69 -20.28
CA LYS A 149 11.77 -4.14 -20.46
C LYS A 149 12.56 -3.91 -19.17
N VAL A 150 13.27 -4.95 -18.73
CA VAL A 150 14.18 -4.84 -17.59
C VAL A 150 15.34 -3.91 -17.93
N VAL A 151 15.52 -2.86 -17.10
CA VAL A 151 16.60 -1.88 -17.19
C VAL A 151 17.80 -2.32 -16.37
N TRP A 152 17.53 -2.73 -15.12
CA TRP A 152 18.54 -3.31 -14.25
C TRP A 152 17.89 -4.29 -13.24
N ARG A 153 18.70 -5.16 -12.66
CA ARG A 153 18.35 -6.05 -11.55
C ARG A 153 19.51 -6.21 -10.61
N VAL A 154 19.23 -6.38 -9.34
CA VAL A 154 20.24 -6.58 -8.29
C VAL A 154 19.79 -7.64 -7.30
N ASP A 155 20.73 -8.43 -6.82
CA ASP A 155 20.57 -9.25 -5.61
C ASP A 155 20.68 -8.31 -4.40
N ALA A 156 19.55 -8.05 -3.75
CA ALA A 156 19.49 -7.15 -2.62
C ALA A 156 19.88 -7.84 -1.30
N GLY A 157 20.10 -9.14 -1.30
CA GLY A 157 20.58 -9.89 -0.14
C GLY A 157 19.71 -11.06 0.27
N ASN A 158 20.19 -11.81 1.25
CA ASN A 158 19.53 -13.02 1.71
C ASN A 158 18.22 -12.73 2.45
N PHE A 159 17.24 -13.62 2.25
CA PHE A 159 16.01 -13.70 3.02
C PHE A 159 15.62 -15.18 3.15
N ARG A 160 15.97 -15.76 4.30
CA ARG A 160 15.75 -17.17 4.59
C ARG A 160 15.19 -17.34 6.00
N PRO A 161 13.89 -17.06 6.22
CA PRO A 161 13.29 -17.28 7.54
C PRO A 161 13.32 -18.77 7.91
N GLN A 162 13.64 -19.07 9.17
CA GLN A 162 13.65 -20.43 9.71
C GLN A 162 12.54 -20.65 10.73
N ALA A 163 12.20 -19.63 11.54
CA ALA A 163 11.18 -19.77 12.58
C ALA A 163 9.77 -19.75 12.01
N TYR A 164 9.50 -18.94 10.97
CA TYR A 164 8.20 -18.80 10.33
C TYR A 164 8.38 -18.57 8.82
N GLU A 165 8.20 -19.61 8.05
CA GLU A 165 8.35 -19.62 6.59
C GLU A 165 7.10 -19.02 5.91
N TYR A 166 6.78 -17.76 6.23
CA TYR A 166 5.56 -17.09 5.75
C TYR A 166 5.77 -16.32 4.44
N GLY A 167 6.98 -16.35 3.88
CA GLY A 167 7.33 -15.66 2.65
C GLY A 167 7.66 -14.18 2.85
N TYR A 168 7.83 -13.47 1.74
CA TYR A 168 8.19 -12.06 1.67
C TYR A 168 6.99 -11.20 1.27
N ALA A 169 6.86 -9.97 1.82
CA ALA A 169 5.74 -9.10 1.50
C ALA A 169 6.08 -7.60 1.45
N ALA A 170 7.22 -7.17 2.01
CA ALA A 170 7.56 -5.76 2.08
C ALA A 170 7.64 -5.11 0.70
N SER A 171 6.97 -3.97 0.54
CA SER A 171 6.98 -3.18 -0.69
C SER A 171 8.12 -2.15 -0.65
N PRO A 172 8.83 -1.91 -1.76
CA PRO A 172 9.85 -0.87 -1.82
C PRO A 172 9.23 0.52 -1.69
N THR A 173 10.01 1.48 -1.19
CA THR A 173 9.63 2.89 -1.17
C THR A 173 10.70 3.76 -1.83
N ILE A 174 10.29 4.89 -2.39
CA ILE A 174 11.19 5.82 -3.07
C ILE A 174 11.37 7.08 -2.20
N TYR A 175 12.62 7.49 -2.06
CA TYR A 175 13.02 8.76 -1.48
C TYR A 175 13.97 9.48 -2.43
N ARG A 176 13.51 10.55 -3.08
CA ARG A 176 14.29 11.31 -4.10
C ARG A 176 14.74 10.38 -5.24
N ASP A 177 16.04 10.19 -5.42
CA ASP A 177 16.66 9.32 -6.43
C ASP A 177 17.05 7.93 -5.90
N THR A 178 16.47 7.54 -4.76
CA THR A 178 16.83 6.34 -4.02
C THR A 178 15.63 5.42 -3.83
N LEU A 179 15.80 4.13 -4.15
CA LEU A 179 14.89 3.05 -3.81
C LEU A 179 15.30 2.42 -2.49
N ILE A 180 14.39 2.33 -1.54
CA ILE A 180 14.64 1.72 -0.23
C ILE A 180 13.85 0.43 -0.13
N VAL A 181 14.54 -0.66 0.20
CA VAL A 181 14.01 -2.02 0.35
C VAL A 181 14.37 -2.55 1.71
N THR A 182 13.49 -3.32 2.33
CA THR A 182 13.73 -3.99 3.61
C THR A 182 13.41 -5.47 3.52
N ALA A 183 14.17 -6.27 4.26
CA ALA A 183 13.86 -7.67 4.48
C ALA A 183 14.38 -8.06 5.87
N ASP A 184 13.45 -8.36 6.77
CA ASP A 184 13.75 -8.73 8.15
C ASP A 184 13.30 -10.18 8.40
N CYS A 185 14.25 -11.06 8.74
CA CYS A 185 13.96 -12.40 9.25
C CYS A 185 14.95 -12.81 10.36
N ASP A 186 14.77 -13.99 10.90
CA ASP A 186 15.57 -14.52 12.00
C ASP A 186 16.99 -14.93 11.61
N THR A 187 17.32 -14.97 10.31
CA THR A 187 18.67 -15.27 9.79
C THR A 187 19.36 -14.09 9.16
N SER A 188 18.59 -13.08 8.71
CA SER A 188 19.11 -11.83 8.12
C SER A 188 18.06 -10.72 8.25
N ALA A 189 18.49 -9.53 8.63
CA ALA A 189 17.59 -8.39 8.77
C ALA A 189 18.30 -7.10 8.35
N TRP A 190 17.73 -6.40 7.36
CA TRP A 190 18.39 -5.24 6.77
C TRP A 190 17.43 -4.28 6.10
N ILE A 191 17.87 -3.01 5.98
CA ILE A 191 17.34 -2.00 5.05
C ILE A 191 18.47 -1.68 4.07
N ARG A 192 18.17 -1.66 2.78
CA ARG A 192 19.12 -1.29 1.72
C ARG A 192 18.55 -0.23 0.81
N ALA A 193 19.43 0.63 0.36
CA ALA A 193 19.10 1.70 -0.56
C ALA A 193 19.88 1.56 -1.86
N PHE A 194 19.18 1.73 -2.97
CA PHE A 194 19.71 1.59 -4.32
C PHE A 194 19.42 2.86 -5.12
N ARG A 195 20.34 3.27 -5.98
CA ARG A 195 20.10 4.38 -6.90
C ARG A 195 19.07 3.97 -7.96
N LEU A 196 18.05 4.80 -8.17
CA LEU A 196 16.95 4.49 -9.09
C LEU A 196 17.41 4.19 -10.52
N ARG A 197 18.39 4.91 -11.04
CA ARG A 197 18.79 4.82 -12.47
C ARG A 197 19.54 3.54 -12.84
N ASP A 198 20.30 2.93 -11.91
CA ASP A 198 21.24 1.87 -12.22
C ASP A 198 21.32 0.72 -11.20
N GLY A 199 20.60 0.84 -10.06
CA GLY A 199 20.59 -0.16 -9.01
C GLY A 199 21.86 -0.21 -8.16
N GLU A 200 22.75 0.79 -8.24
CA GLU A 200 23.93 0.86 -7.36
C GLU A 200 23.51 0.98 -5.90
N GLN A 201 24.05 0.12 -5.04
CA GLN A 201 23.78 0.19 -3.60
C GLN A 201 24.44 1.43 -3.00
N LEU A 202 23.64 2.31 -2.40
CA LEU A 202 24.08 3.56 -1.79
C LEU A 202 24.44 3.40 -0.32
N TRP A 203 23.60 2.68 0.43
CA TRP A 203 23.83 2.38 1.84
C TRP A 203 23.12 1.09 2.27
N VAL A 204 23.55 0.55 3.40
CA VAL A 204 22.93 -0.60 4.09
C VAL A 204 22.85 -0.33 5.57
N ARG A 205 21.76 -0.79 6.19
CA ARG A 205 21.57 -0.77 7.64
C ARG A 205 21.13 -2.15 8.09
N GLU A 206 21.94 -2.78 8.91
CA GLU A 206 21.59 -4.01 9.62
C GLU A 206 20.53 -3.72 10.68
N ARG A 207 19.63 -4.67 10.89
CA ARG A 207 18.54 -4.62 11.86
C ARG A 207 18.58 -5.82 12.81
N PRO A 208 17.87 -5.76 13.96
CA PRO A 208 17.75 -6.93 14.82
C PRO A 208 17.13 -8.13 14.08
N LEU A 209 17.71 -9.31 14.28
CA LEU A 209 17.25 -10.56 13.66
C LEU A 209 15.88 -10.96 14.23
N MET A 210 14.82 -10.54 13.57
CA MET A 210 13.43 -10.84 13.88
C MET A 210 12.58 -10.77 12.63
N LEU A 211 11.43 -11.43 12.68
CA LEU A 211 10.49 -11.45 11.56
C LEU A 211 9.67 -10.16 11.48
N ASN A 212 9.65 -9.56 10.31
CA ASN A 212 8.82 -8.41 9.99
C ASN A 212 8.48 -8.42 8.50
N TRP A 213 7.23 -8.15 8.19
CA TRP A 213 6.72 -8.05 6.80
C TRP A 213 6.26 -6.63 6.45
N GLY A 214 6.38 -5.70 7.41
CA GLY A 214 5.99 -4.30 7.22
C GLY A 214 6.81 -3.60 6.14
N SER A 215 6.15 -2.80 5.32
CA SER A 215 6.80 -1.97 4.31
C SER A 215 7.35 -0.69 4.94
N PRO A 216 8.54 -0.23 4.54
CA PRO A 216 9.07 1.06 4.96
C PRO A 216 8.26 2.21 4.36
N ILE A 217 8.12 3.30 5.09
CA ILE A 217 7.41 4.47 4.64
C ILE A 217 8.17 5.76 4.96
N ILE A 218 8.09 6.76 4.09
CA ILE A 218 8.66 8.08 4.31
C ILE A 218 7.57 8.99 4.85
N ALA A 219 7.86 9.64 5.97
CA ALA A 219 7.00 10.63 6.62
C ALA A 219 7.79 11.91 6.92
N GLU A 220 7.19 13.06 6.66
CA GLU A 220 7.71 14.31 7.18
C GLU A 220 7.20 14.51 8.61
N LEU A 221 8.11 14.48 9.58
CA LEU A 221 7.81 14.56 11.01
C LEU A 221 8.85 15.44 11.71
N ASN A 222 8.39 16.33 12.56
CA ASN A 222 9.26 17.26 13.31
C ASN A 222 10.22 18.06 12.39
N GLY A 223 9.71 18.47 11.21
CA GLY A 223 10.44 19.29 10.24
C GLY A 223 11.54 18.56 9.45
N ARG A 224 11.51 17.22 9.41
CA ARG A 224 12.43 16.41 8.62
C ARG A 224 11.79 15.15 8.06
N ASP A 225 12.32 14.68 6.93
CA ASP A 225 11.96 13.38 6.37
C ASP A 225 12.50 12.25 7.25
N GLN A 226 11.66 11.27 7.54
CA GLN A 226 11.97 10.10 8.34
C GLN A 226 11.51 8.84 7.62
N LEU A 227 12.37 7.84 7.56
CA LEU A 227 12.02 6.49 7.14
C LEU A 227 11.52 5.72 8.36
N LEU A 228 10.24 5.42 8.38
CA LEU A 228 9.59 4.69 9.48
C LEU A 228 9.45 3.21 9.13
N LEU A 229 9.69 2.36 10.12
CA LEU A 229 9.46 0.92 10.03
C LEU A 229 9.04 0.37 11.39
N SER A 230 7.92 -0.33 11.41
CA SER A 230 7.46 -1.12 12.57
C SER A 230 8.08 -2.52 12.51
N GLY A 231 8.07 -3.22 13.64
CA GLY A 231 8.54 -4.61 13.72
C GLY A 231 9.75 -4.77 14.63
N THR A 232 10.13 -6.02 14.86
CA THR A 232 11.26 -6.34 15.72
C THR A 232 11.12 -5.80 17.15
N LYS A 233 9.89 -5.80 17.69
CA LYS A 233 9.50 -5.25 19.01
C LYS A 233 9.78 -3.75 19.18
N MET A 234 9.68 -2.99 18.09
CA MET A 234 9.87 -1.54 18.12
C MET A 234 9.19 -0.86 16.93
N ILE A 235 9.02 0.44 17.06
CA ILE A 235 8.93 1.36 15.93
C ILE A 235 10.27 2.07 15.85
N ALA A 236 10.86 2.08 14.66
CA ALA A 236 12.16 2.70 14.41
C ALA A 236 12.08 3.72 13.28
N SER A 237 12.89 4.75 13.40
CA SER A 237 13.06 5.82 12.41
C SER A 237 14.51 5.93 12.00
N TYR A 238 14.70 6.16 10.70
CA TYR A 238 16.01 6.32 10.07
C TYR A 238 16.01 7.56 9.19
N ASP A 239 17.18 8.12 8.98
CA ASP A 239 17.41 9.11 7.94
C ASP A 239 17.30 8.41 6.57
N PRO A 240 16.34 8.78 5.70
CA PRO A 240 16.16 8.06 4.43
C PRO A 240 17.29 8.27 3.43
N ALA A 241 18.10 9.32 3.58
CA ALA A 241 19.22 9.59 2.69
C ALA A 241 20.46 8.74 3.02
N THR A 242 20.63 8.34 4.29
CA THR A 242 21.87 7.71 4.77
C THR A 242 21.66 6.37 5.49
N GLY A 243 20.41 6.04 5.83
CA GLY A 243 20.09 4.89 6.67
C GLY A 243 20.54 5.04 8.12
N ALA A 244 20.99 6.23 8.54
CA ALA A 244 21.39 6.46 9.94
C ALA A 244 20.16 6.38 10.86
N PRO A 245 20.24 5.66 12.00
CA PRO A 245 19.14 5.61 12.95
C PRO A 245 18.91 6.99 13.57
N LEU A 246 17.65 7.40 13.66
CA LEU A 246 17.23 8.65 14.28
C LEU A 246 16.73 8.39 15.70
N TRP A 247 15.81 7.46 15.83
CA TRP A 247 15.25 7.02 17.10
C TRP A 247 14.63 5.62 16.97
N SER A 248 14.40 4.97 18.09
CA SER A 248 13.59 3.77 18.20
C SER A 248 12.87 3.75 19.54
N THR A 249 11.62 3.31 19.52
CA THR A 249 10.80 3.15 20.74
C THR A 249 10.45 1.68 20.89
N PRO A 250 10.89 1.01 21.97
CA PRO A 250 10.50 -0.35 22.28
C PRO A 250 8.98 -0.44 22.47
N CYS A 251 8.31 -1.23 21.66
CA CYS A 251 6.87 -1.45 21.67
C CYS A 251 6.52 -2.56 20.69
N LEU A 252 5.25 -2.88 20.56
CA LEU A 252 4.75 -3.92 19.70
C LEU A 252 5.19 -5.33 20.14
N THR A 253 4.69 -6.29 19.40
CA THR A 253 5.01 -7.69 19.58
C THR A 253 6.14 -8.12 18.63
N MET A 254 6.46 -9.40 18.61
CA MET A 254 7.57 -9.92 17.82
C MET A 254 7.38 -9.73 16.32
N ALA A 255 6.16 -9.99 15.81
CA ALA A 255 5.86 -9.96 14.38
C ALA A 255 4.85 -8.87 14.02
N THR A 256 5.12 -8.12 12.95
CA THR A 256 4.25 -7.11 12.37
C THR A 256 4.23 -7.21 10.84
N CYS A 257 3.11 -6.82 10.23
CA CYS A 257 2.96 -6.74 8.77
C CYS A 257 2.48 -5.34 8.35
N GLY A 258 1.70 -4.67 9.20
CA GLY A 258 1.15 -3.35 8.92
C GLY A 258 2.23 -2.27 8.81
N THR A 259 2.03 -1.35 7.86
CA THR A 259 2.86 -0.15 7.68
C THR A 259 2.49 0.91 8.73
N CYS A 260 3.47 1.64 9.24
CA CYS A 260 3.25 2.78 10.13
C CYS A 260 2.36 3.84 9.47
N ILE A 261 1.54 4.50 10.29
CA ILE A 261 0.80 5.71 9.94
C ILE A 261 1.18 6.82 10.90
N TRP A 262 0.92 8.08 10.55
CA TRP A 262 1.35 9.21 11.37
C TRP A 262 0.44 10.43 11.22
N GLU A 263 0.31 11.19 12.29
CA GLU A 263 -0.37 12.49 12.34
C GLU A 263 0.11 13.27 13.57
N ASP A 264 0.25 14.58 13.46
CA ASP A 264 0.50 15.51 14.59
C ASP A 264 1.65 15.10 15.52
N GLY A 265 2.78 14.63 14.98
CA GLY A 265 3.94 14.23 15.77
C GLY A 265 3.80 12.88 16.48
N LEU A 266 2.80 12.10 16.13
CA LEU A 266 2.59 10.72 16.57
C LEU A 266 2.80 9.75 15.41
N VAL A 267 3.31 8.56 15.73
CA VAL A 267 3.43 7.43 14.83
C VAL A 267 2.66 6.25 15.43
N PHE A 268 1.84 5.60 14.62
CA PHE A 268 1.00 4.49 15.04
C PHE A 268 1.38 3.23 14.29
N ALA A 269 1.33 2.10 14.97
CA ALA A 269 1.49 0.78 14.37
C ALA A 269 0.71 -0.28 15.16
N SER A 270 0.48 -1.42 14.52
CA SER A 270 -0.17 -2.56 15.16
C SER A 270 0.66 -3.82 14.92
N GLY A 271 0.78 -4.67 15.93
CA GLY A 271 1.44 -5.97 15.86
C GLY A 271 0.49 -7.08 16.28
N GLY A 272 0.78 -8.29 15.84
CA GLY A 272 -0.21 -9.35 15.94
C GLY A 272 0.25 -10.68 16.52
N TYR A 273 1.54 -10.89 16.82
CA TYR A 273 2.02 -12.16 17.30
C TYR A 273 3.27 -12.00 18.19
N PRO A 274 3.39 -12.74 19.32
CA PRO A 274 2.38 -13.64 19.91
C PRO A 274 1.18 -12.88 20.50
N ASP A 275 1.35 -11.63 20.90
CA ASP A 275 0.32 -10.83 21.55
C ASP A 275 -0.24 -9.77 20.59
N ALA A 276 -1.48 -9.35 20.83
CA ALA A 276 -2.09 -8.23 20.13
C ALA A 276 -1.69 -6.91 20.78
N GLU A 277 -1.18 -5.97 19.99
CA GLU A 277 -0.88 -4.62 20.47
C GLU A 277 -1.03 -3.60 19.32
N THR A 278 -1.82 -2.55 19.57
CA THR A 278 -1.80 -1.32 18.76
C THR A 278 -1.25 -0.21 19.63
N VAL A 279 -0.36 0.61 19.08
CA VAL A 279 0.41 1.60 19.85
C VAL A 279 0.52 2.92 19.11
N ALA A 280 0.55 4.01 19.86
CA ALA A 280 1.01 5.33 19.43
C ALA A 280 2.29 5.69 20.16
N VAL A 281 3.31 6.14 19.41
CA VAL A 281 4.58 6.64 19.94
C VAL A 281 4.81 8.08 19.49
N ARG A 282 5.62 8.83 20.23
CA ARG A 282 6.06 10.16 19.80
C ARG A 282 7.06 10.05 18.64
N ALA A 283 6.93 10.89 17.64
CA ALA A 283 7.76 10.91 16.45
C ALA A 283 9.22 11.40 16.69
N ASP A 284 9.58 11.68 17.93
CA ASP A 284 10.96 11.96 18.38
C ASP A 284 11.60 10.78 19.13
N GLY A 285 10.85 9.67 19.28
CA GLY A 285 11.30 8.48 19.98
C GLY A 285 11.24 8.58 21.50
N SER A 286 10.70 9.65 22.09
CA SER A 286 10.68 9.86 23.55
C SER A 286 9.77 8.88 24.31
N GLY A 287 8.96 8.07 23.60
CA GLY A 287 8.24 6.97 24.22
C GLY A 287 6.83 6.72 23.69
N VAL A 288 6.21 5.73 24.30
CA VAL A 288 4.82 5.34 24.04
C VAL A 288 3.87 6.35 24.65
N VAL A 289 2.88 6.79 23.87
CA VAL A 289 1.80 7.68 24.32
C VAL A 289 0.64 6.88 24.85
N TRP A 290 0.18 5.92 24.06
CA TRP A 290 -0.87 4.98 24.45
C TRP A 290 -0.71 3.64 23.74
N LYS A 291 -1.37 2.62 24.27
CA LYS A 291 -1.48 1.29 23.65
C LYS A 291 -2.77 0.59 24.05
N ASN A 292 -3.22 -0.31 23.21
CA ASN A 292 -4.35 -1.18 23.49
C ASN A 292 -4.08 -2.61 22.98
N LYS A 293 -4.99 -3.54 23.26
CA LYS A 293 -4.89 -4.97 22.90
C LYS A 293 -5.71 -5.33 21.64
N VAL A 294 -5.85 -4.40 20.71
CA VAL A 294 -6.48 -4.68 19.41
C VAL A 294 -5.41 -5.08 18.42
N LYS A 295 -5.73 -5.99 17.54
CA LYS A 295 -4.85 -6.56 16.54
C LYS A 295 -5.32 -6.16 15.13
N CYS A 296 -4.49 -5.38 14.44
CA CYS A 296 -4.55 -5.15 13.01
C CYS A 296 -3.23 -5.66 12.42
N TYR A 297 -3.14 -6.98 12.18
CA TYR A 297 -1.86 -7.63 11.95
C TYR A 297 -1.34 -7.43 10.53
N GLU A 298 -2.13 -7.82 9.53
CA GLU A 298 -1.71 -7.77 8.12
C GLU A 298 -2.01 -6.40 7.50
N GLN A 299 -3.15 -5.81 7.83
CA GLN A 299 -3.60 -4.53 7.32
C GLN A 299 -3.01 -3.34 8.10
N SER A 300 -2.77 -2.25 7.38
CA SER A 300 -2.41 -0.97 7.99
C SER A 300 -3.67 -0.20 8.39
N MET A 301 -3.55 0.70 9.35
CA MET A 301 -4.62 1.58 9.80
C MET A 301 -4.67 2.87 8.95
N LEU A 302 -5.64 3.74 9.26
CA LEU A 302 -5.73 5.13 8.78
C LEU A 302 -5.71 6.08 9.97
N VAL A 303 -5.17 7.28 9.77
CA VAL A 303 -5.29 8.38 10.71
C VAL A 303 -5.67 9.64 9.96
N THR A 304 -6.65 10.37 10.46
CA THR A 304 -7.09 11.64 9.89
C THR A 304 -7.92 12.42 10.87
N GLY A 305 -7.70 13.74 10.93
CA GLY A 305 -8.48 14.66 11.78
C GLY A 305 -8.49 14.28 13.26
N GLY A 306 -7.37 13.83 13.80
CA GLY A 306 -7.23 13.42 15.19
C GLY A 306 -7.92 12.09 15.52
N SER A 307 -8.20 11.25 14.52
CA SER A 307 -8.86 9.95 14.72
C SER A 307 -8.11 8.83 14.00
N VAL A 308 -7.89 7.72 14.70
CA VAL A 308 -7.35 6.49 14.13
C VAL A 308 -8.50 5.55 13.79
N TYR A 309 -8.58 5.13 12.55
CA TYR A 309 -9.54 4.14 12.04
C TYR A 309 -8.83 2.83 11.77
N ALA A 310 -9.31 1.76 12.40
CA ALA A 310 -8.66 0.47 12.37
C ALA A 310 -9.65 -0.67 12.11
N PHE A 311 -9.37 -1.49 11.12
CA PHE A 311 -10.17 -2.68 10.84
C PHE A 311 -9.42 -3.91 11.36
N SER A 312 -9.82 -4.44 12.50
CA SER A 312 -9.11 -5.53 13.17
C SER A 312 -9.25 -6.87 12.42
N ASP A 313 -8.32 -7.78 12.64
CA ASP A 313 -8.32 -9.14 12.08
C ASP A 313 -9.63 -9.89 12.33
N GLN A 314 -10.29 -9.61 13.45
CA GLN A 314 -11.57 -10.23 13.84
C GLN A 314 -12.79 -9.60 13.17
N GLY A 315 -12.61 -8.61 12.28
CA GLY A 315 -13.70 -7.95 11.59
C GLY A 315 -14.45 -6.93 12.46
N VAL A 316 -13.77 -6.28 13.40
CA VAL A 316 -14.30 -5.14 14.13
C VAL A 316 -13.63 -3.87 13.62
N PHE A 317 -14.41 -2.89 13.22
CA PHE A 317 -13.94 -1.59 12.81
C PHE A 317 -13.99 -0.63 14.01
N TYR A 318 -12.88 0.03 14.30
CA TYR A 318 -12.70 0.92 15.43
C TYR A 318 -12.44 2.35 14.98
N CYS A 319 -12.86 3.30 15.81
CA CYS A 319 -12.38 4.68 15.79
C CYS A 319 -11.86 5.03 17.19
N TRP A 320 -10.60 5.45 17.23
CA TRP A 320 -9.97 5.92 18.47
C TRP A 320 -9.55 7.38 18.36
N ASP A 321 -9.54 8.08 19.50
CA ASP A 321 -8.85 9.36 19.60
C ASP A 321 -7.35 9.15 19.35
N ALA A 322 -6.75 9.90 18.41
CA ALA A 322 -5.36 9.71 18.03
C ALA A 322 -4.37 10.08 19.15
N LYS A 323 -4.72 11.04 20.03
CA LYS A 323 -3.83 11.53 21.10
C LYS A 323 -3.91 10.68 22.36
N THR A 324 -5.08 10.13 22.67
CA THR A 324 -5.32 9.42 23.94
C THR A 324 -5.48 7.90 23.77
N GLY A 325 -5.82 7.42 22.56
CA GLY A 325 -6.16 6.03 22.31
C GLY A 325 -7.56 5.62 22.82
N GLU A 326 -8.33 6.59 23.33
CA GLU A 326 -9.68 6.35 23.82
C GLU A 326 -10.60 5.89 22.68
N GLU A 327 -11.39 4.83 22.93
CA GLU A 327 -12.36 4.32 21.97
C GLU A 327 -13.54 5.29 21.85
N ARG A 328 -13.65 5.93 20.69
CA ARG A 328 -14.80 6.78 20.36
C ARG A 328 -16.00 5.94 19.99
N TRP A 329 -15.79 4.93 19.14
CA TRP A 329 -16.78 3.92 18.79
C TRP A 329 -16.13 2.69 18.16
N LYS A 330 -16.89 1.61 18.12
CA LYS A 330 -16.57 0.40 17.34
C LYS A 330 -17.82 -0.20 16.75
N GLN A 331 -17.63 -0.90 15.64
CA GLN A 331 -18.69 -1.62 14.93
C GLN A 331 -18.18 -2.99 14.50
N ARG A 332 -18.94 -4.03 14.84
CA ARG A 332 -18.66 -5.36 14.27
C ARG A 332 -19.15 -5.40 12.84
N LEU A 333 -18.22 -5.61 11.95
CA LEU A 333 -18.44 -5.97 10.54
C LEU A 333 -18.24 -7.49 10.39
N ARG A 334 -17.51 -7.94 9.41
CA ARG A 334 -17.15 -9.35 9.23
C ARG A 334 -15.67 -9.43 8.84
N GLY A 335 -14.97 -10.42 9.38
CA GLY A 335 -13.58 -10.72 9.06
C GLY A 335 -13.43 -12.18 8.58
N PRO A 336 -12.22 -12.64 8.29
CA PRO A 336 -10.94 -11.97 8.52
C PRO A 336 -10.63 -10.81 7.54
N VAL A 337 -9.58 -10.02 7.87
CA VAL A 337 -9.17 -8.82 7.14
C VAL A 337 -7.68 -8.83 6.91
N SER A 338 -7.25 -8.58 5.66
CA SER A 338 -5.84 -8.47 5.27
C SER A 338 -5.55 -7.20 4.46
N SER A 339 -6.55 -6.69 3.71
CA SER A 339 -6.38 -5.45 2.95
C SER A 339 -6.41 -4.20 3.84
N SER A 340 -5.59 -3.21 3.50
CA SER A 340 -5.59 -1.91 4.20
C SER A 340 -6.74 -1.03 3.72
N PRO A 341 -7.45 -0.33 4.61
CA PRO A 341 -8.52 0.58 4.22
C PRO A 341 -7.97 1.78 3.43
N LEU A 342 -8.79 2.32 2.53
CA LEU A 342 -8.53 3.51 1.70
C LEU A 342 -9.46 4.64 2.13
N LEU A 343 -8.93 5.85 2.33
CA LEU A 343 -9.70 7.06 2.59
C LEU A 343 -9.76 7.94 1.34
N VAL A 344 -10.95 8.28 0.89
CA VAL A 344 -11.19 9.21 -0.23
C VAL A 344 -12.17 10.30 0.20
N GLY A 345 -11.66 11.51 0.36
CA GLY A 345 -12.44 12.59 0.99
C GLY A 345 -12.81 12.22 2.42
N ASP A 346 -14.10 12.03 2.66
CA ASP A 346 -14.66 11.60 3.94
C ASP A 346 -15.16 10.13 3.94
N LEU A 347 -14.82 9.36 2.89
CA LEU A 347 -15.26 7.96 2.72
C LEU A 347 -14.10 7.00 2.97
N ILE A 348 -14.28 6.08 3.89
CA ILE A 348 -13.37 4.97 4.15
C ILE A 348 -13.90 3.72 3.46
N LEU A 349 -13.10 3.10 2.61
CA LEU A 349 -13.36 1.81 1.99
C LEU A 349 -12.61 0.74 2.78
N ALA A 350 -13.33 -0.14 3.46
CA ALA A 350 -12.78 -1.21 4.28
C ALA A 350 -13.21 -2.56 3.72
N THR A 351 -12.26 -3.36 3.22
CA THR A 351 -12.52 -4.64 2.55
C THR A 351 -12.03 -5.79 3.41
N ASN A 352 -12.81 -6.88 3.49
CA ASN A 352 -12.41 -8.12 4.14
C ASN A 352 -11.89 -9.17 3.14
N GLU A 353 -11.35 -10.27 3.65
CA GLU A 353 -10.82 -11.35 2.82
C GLU A 353 -11.87 -12.04 1.93
N ALA A 354 -13.16 -11.93 2.26
CA ALA A 354 -14.25 -12.47 1.45
C ALA A 354 -14.68 -11.52 0.31
N GLY A 355 -13.98 -10.42 0.06
CA GLY A 355 -14.30 -9.46 -1.00
C GLY A 355 -15.46 -8.51 -0.68
N THR A 356 -15.95 -8.51 0.57
CA THR A 356 -16.96 -7.53 1.03
C THR A 356 -16.28 -6.23 1.39
N THR A 357 -16.75 -5.11 0.82
CA THR A 357 -16.26 -3.76 1.12
C THR A 357 -17.37 -2.93 1.74
N TRP A 358 -17.10 -2.37 2.90
CA TRP A 358 -17.96 -1.35 3.54
C TRP A 358 -17.42 0.03 3.17
N VAL A 359 -18.30 0.89 2.67
CA VAL A 359 -18.06 2.33 2.48
C VAL A 359 -18.64 3.05 3.69
N ILE A 360 -17.76 3.68 4.48
CA ILE A 360 -18.07 4.22 5.81
C ILE A 360 -17.66 5.69 5.84
N LYS A 361 -18.42 6.55 6.47
CA LYS A 361 -17.99 7.94 6.73
C LYS A 361 -16.83 7.97 7.74
N ALA A 362 -15.82 8.78 7.46
CA ALA A 362 -14.77 9.12 8.43
C ALA A 362 -15.32 10.09 9.49
N ASN A 363 -16.30 9.60 10.26
CA ASN A 363 -17.00 10.37 11.28
C ASN A 363 -16.48 9.95 12.69
N PRO A 364 -15.83 10.86 13.47
CA PRO A 364 -15.32 10.51 14.78
C PRO A 364 -16.41 10.32 15.85
N GLU A 365 -17.62 10.82 15.60
CA GLU A 365 -18.71 10.81 16.61
C GLU A 365 -19.49 9.49 16.61
N LYS A 366 -19.60 8.85 15.44
CA LYS A 366 -20.39 7.62 15.28
C LYS A 366 -20.02 6.83 14.04
N TYR A 367 -20.28 5.52 14.06
CA TYR A 367 -20.28 4.69 12.85
C TYR A 367 -21.42 5.10 11.90
N GLU A 368 -21.08 5.33 10.65
CA GLU A 368 -22.06 5.71 9.63
C GLU A 368 -21.77 4.96 8.33
N LEU A 369 -22.58 3.93 8.05
CA LEU A 369 -22.48 3.12 6.83
C LEU A 369 -23.13 3.87 5.66
N VAL A 370 -22.40 4.01 4.56
CA VAL A 370 -22.89 4.57 3.29
C VAL A 370 -23.37 3.45 2.37
N ALA A 371 -22.54 2.41 2.21
CA ALA A 371 -22.86 1.27 1.35
C ALA A 371 -22.08 0.02 1.77
N GLN A 372 -22.58 -1.16 1.34
CA GLN A 372 -21.87 -2.42 1.41
C GLN A 372 -21.85 -3.06 0.04
N ASN A 373 -20.68 -3.45 -0.43
CA ASN A 373 -20.45 -3.96 -1.77
C ASN A 373 -19.80 -5.34 -1.72
N GLN A 374 -19.98 -6.14 -2.76
CA GLN A 374 -19.32 -7.42 -2.94
C GLN A 374 -18.60 -7.43 -4.30
N LEU A 375 -17.32 -7.85 -4.31
CA LEU A 375 -16.54 -7.99 -5.53
C LEU A 375 -15.62 -9.20 -5.43
N GLY A 376 -15.86 -10.20 -6.29
CA GLY A 376 -15.21 -11.51 -6.13
C GLY A 376 -15.65 -12.22 -4.85
N ASP A 377 -14.90 -13.22 -4.45
CA ASP A 377 -15.05 -13.99 -3.20
C ASP A 377 -13.76 -14.03 -2.37
N SER A 378 -12.74 -13.27 -2.81
CA SER A 378 -11.49 -13.07 -2.06
C SER A 378 -10.86 -11.71 -2.37
N GLY A 379 -10.50 -10.94 -1.31
CA GLY A 379 -9.91 -9.60 -1.39
C GLY A 379 -8.76 -9.41 -0.40
N PHE A 380 -7.51 -9.54 -0.85
CA PHE A 380 -6.30 -9.33 -0.05
C PHE A 380 -5.58 -8.03 -0.40
N ALA A 381 -5.51 -7.69 -1.69
CA ALA A 381 -4.90 -6.46 -2.16
C ALA A 381 -5.71 -5.24 -1.70
N SER A 382 -5.02 -4.16 -1.36
CA SER A 382 -5.69 -2.90 -1.00
C SER A 382 -6.19 -2.18 -2.25
N ALA A 383 -7.37 -1.57 -2.15
CA ALA A 383 -7.92 -0.73 -3.21
C ALA A 383 -7.09 0.54 -3.42
N VAL A 384 -7.06 1.04 -4.65
CA VAL A 384 -6.42 2.31 -5.00
C VAL A 384 -7.35 3.17 -5.83
N THR A 385 -7.12 4.48 -5.87
CA THR A 385 -7.99 5.40 -6.61
C THR A 385 -7.20 6.45 -7.36
N VAL A 386 -7.62 6.72 -8.61
CA VAL A 386 -7.10 7.80 -9.44
C VAL A 386 -8.26 8.32 -10.30
N ASP A 387 -8.42 9.65 -10.42
CA ASP A 387 -9.45 10.31 -11.25
C ASP A 387 -10.89 9.83 -10.99
N GLY A 388 -11.23 9.53 -9.73
CA GLY A 388 -12.57 9.04 -9.37
C GLY A 388 -12.86 7.60 -9.77
N GLN A 389 -11.84 6.88 -10.27
CA GLN A 389 -11.88 5.44 -10.53
C GLN A 389 -11.26 4.69 -9.37
N LEU A 390 -11.82 3.53 -9.01
CA LEU A 390 -11.25 2.60 -8.06
C LEU A 390 -10.68 1.41 -8.82
N PHE A 391 -9.48 0.98 -8.45
CA PHE A 391 -8.84 -0.21 -8.98
C PHE A 391 -8.70 -1.24 -7.86
N MET A 392 -9.29 -2.41 -8.08
CA MET A 392 -9.35 -3.47 -7.07
C MET A 392 -8.93 -4.80 -7.69
N ARG A 393 -7.96 -5.47 -7.06
CA ARG A 393 -7.59 -6.85 -7.37
C ARG A 393 -8.37 -7.77 -6.46
N THR A 394 -9.09 -8.72 -7.04
CA THR A 394 -9.87 -9.74 -6.33
C THR A 394 -9.68 -11.10 -6.97
N SER A 395 -10.19 -12.15 -6.35
CA SER A 395 -10.27 -13.46 -7.02
C SER A 395 -11.61 -14.12 -6.78
N THR A 396 -11.90 -15.12 -7.62
CA THR A 396 -13.04 -16.04 -7.49
C THR A 396 -12.54 -17.47 -7.52
N GLY A 397 -13.27 -18.36 -6.85
CA GLY A 397 -12.90 -19.77 -6.72
C GLY A 397 -11.70 -20.00 -5.81
N ASP A 398 -11.31 -21.26 -5.67
CA ASP A 398 -10.20 -21.72 -4.85
C ASP A 398 -9.35 -22.78 -5.57
N GLY A 399 -8.18 -23.10 -5.01
CA GLY A 399 -7.26 -24.09 -5.55
C GLY A 399 -7.02 -23.91 -7.05
N ALA A 400 -7.15 -24.97 -7.82
CA ALA A 400 -6.95 -24.95 -9.28
C ALA A 400 -8.06 -24.17 -10.04
N GLY A 401 -9.20 -23.92 -9.41
CA GLY A 401 -10.30 -23.12 -9.95
C GLY A 401 -10.17 -21.61 -9.69
N ARG A 402 -9.16 -21.18 -8.94
CA ARG A 402 -8.95 -19.77 -8.60
C ARG A 402 -8.65 -18.95 -9.85
N ARG A 403 -9.35 -17.82 -9.97
CA ARG A 403 -9.14 -16.81 -11.04
C ARG A 403 -8.97 -15.45 -10.41
N GLU A 404 -7.86 -14.79 -10.73
CA GLU A 404 -7.58 -13.43 -10.30
C GLU A 404 -8.17 -12.44 -11.31
N SER A 405 -8.73 -11.35 -10.80
CA SER A 405 -9.33 -10.28 -11.62
C SER A 405 -8.89 -8.91 -11.11
N LEU A 406 -8.65 -8.02 -12.05
CA LEU A 406 -8.47 -6.60 -11.80
C LEU A 406 -9.70 -5.85 -12.30
N TYR A 407 -10.31 -5.09 -11.43
CA TYR A 407 -11.46 -4.25 -11.74
C TYR A 407 -11.07 -2.78 -11.76
N CYS A 408 -11.59 -2.05 -12.74
CA CYS A 408 -11.71 -0.60 -12.70
C CYS A 408 -13.19 -0.26 -12.48
N LEU A 409 -13.49 0.41 -11.39
CA LEU A 409 -14.82 0.84 -11.03
C LEU A 409 -14.90 2.36 -11.17
N GLY A 410 -16.01 2.87 -11.68
CA GLY A 410 -16.20 4.30 -11.89
C GLY A 410 -17.67 4.65 -12.10
N LEU A 411 -18.03 5.89 -11.85
CA LEU A 411 -19.36 6.38 -12.18
C LEU A 411 -19.52 6.41 -13.71
N LYS A 412 -20.56 5.78 -14.22
CA LYS A 412 -20.91 5.93 -15.65
C LYS A 412 -21.20 7.40 -15.90
N LYS A 413 -20.49 8.02 -16.85
CA LYS A 413 -20.90 9.35 -17.32
C LYS A 413 -22.35 9.23 -17.80
N GLN A 414 -23.21 10.02 -17.21
CA GLN A 414 -24.58 10.16 -17.77
C GLN A 414 -24.43 10.70 -19.19
N PRO A 415 -25.16 10.14 -20.17
CA PRO A 415 -25.10 10.55 -21.57
C PRO A 415 -25.53 12.00 -21.77
#